data_ac51f971a5adea2fa4b1663710ee861b
#
_entry.id   ac51f971a5adea2fa4b1663710ee861b
#
_cell.length_a   1.000
_cell.length_b   1.000
_cell.length_c   1.000
_cell.angle_alpha   90.00
_cell.angle_beta   90.00
_cell.angle_gamma   90.00
#
_symmetry.space_group_name_H-M   'P 1'
#
loop_
_entity.id
_entity.type
_entity.pdbx_description
1 polymer ?
#
loop_
_entity_poly.entity_id
_entity_poly.type
_entity_poly.pdbx_seq_one_letter_code
_entity_poly.pdbx_strand_id
1 'polypeptide(L)'
;MSAVTRAAVEGVLRQYTDPYLNQDPVSAGCVRAIDIQGGQVSVQLQLGYAAGLFKNGWAQVLQTAIGNLEGVSSAQVSIDCVVAAHKAQAQVPAMANVKNIIAVASGKGGVGKSTTAANLALALAREGARVGILDADIYGPSQGVMFGIAEGTRPQIRDQKWFVPIKAHGVEVMSMAFLTDDNTPMVWRGPMVSGALLQLVTQTAWDDLDYLVIDMPPGTGDIQLTLAQKVPVAGSVIVTTPQDLALLDARKGVEMFRKVNIPVLGVVENMAVHICSNCGHAEHLFGEGGGEKLASQYGVDLLASLPLSMLIREQADNGKPTAIAEPESQIAMVYQELARQVGARIVLQEAAAPAMPSITISED
;
A
#
# COMPACT_ATOMS: atom_id res chain seq x y z
N MET A 1 19.19 33.64 29.87
CA MET A 1 18.60 32.89 28.75
C MET A 1 17.71 31.86 29.35
N SER A 2 16.45 31.81 28.94
CA SER A 2 15.51 30.77 29.40
C SER A 2 16.00 29.39 28.91
N ALA A 3 16.06 28.40 29.77
CA ALA A 3 16.46 27.05 29.38
C ALA A 3 15.36 26.45 28.49
N VAL A 4 15.73 25.89 27.35
CA VAL A 4 14.80 25.18 26.47
C VAL A 4 14.20 24.00 27.24
N THR A 5 12.89 23.83 27.16
CA THR A 5 12.16 22.77 27.82
C THR A 5 11.59 21.75 26.82
N ARG A 6 11.39 20.51 27.25
CA ARG A 6 10.70 19.48 26.47
C ARG A 6 9.33 19.97 25.99
N ALA A 7 8.56 20.64 26.84
CA ALA A 7 7.24 21.18 26.51
C ALA A 7 7.30 22.22 25.39
N ALA A 8 8.36 23.05 25.34
CA ALA A 8 8.55 24.01 24.27
C ALA A 8 8.83 23.31 22.93
N VAL A 9 9.67 22.27 22.91
CA VAL A 9 9.95 21.46 21.72
C VAL A 9 8.68 20.73 21.24
N GLU A 10 7.94 20.08 22.14
CA GLU A 10 6.65 19.45 21.82
C GLU A 10 5.64 20.47 21.29
N GLY A 11 5.63 21.69 21.83
CA GLY A 11 4.79 22.78 21.37
C GLY A 11 5.08 23.19 19.91
N VAL A 12 6.35 23.15 19.48
CA VAL A 12 6.72 23.35 18.07
C VAL A 12 6.26 22.18 17.23
N LEU A 13 6.54 20.93 17.64
CA LEU A 13 6.15 19.73 16.90
C LEU A 13 4.65 19.67 16.65
N ARG A 14 3.81 20.14 17.60
CA ARG A 14 2.34 20.20 17.44
C ARG A 14 1.85 21.16 16.36
N GLN A 15 2.69 22.09 15.89
CA GLN A 15 2.33 23.04 14.83
C GLN A 15 2.52 22.43 13.43
N TYR A 16 3.14 21.26 13.32
CA TYR A 16 3.45 20.61 12.05
C TYR A 16 2.67 19.30 11.92
N THR A 17 1.77 19.27 10.95
CA THR A 17 0.95 18.08 10.67
C THR A 17 1.65 17.18 9.65
N ASP A 18 1.73 15.89 9.95
CA ASP A 18 2.07 14.88 8.96
C ASP A 18 0.94 14.80 7.92
N PRO A 19 1.22 15.05 6.62
CA PRO A 19 0.18 15.13 5.60
C PRO A 19 -0.54 13.80 5.35
N TYR A 20 0.06 12.66 5.74
CA TYR A 20 -0.50 11.33 5.54
C TYR A 20 -1.31 10.85 6.76
N LEU A 21 -0.85 11.16 7.97
CA LEU A 21 -1.57 10.84 9.21
C LEU A 21 -2.63 11.89 9.56
N ASN A 22 -2.57 13.09 8.98
CA ASN A 22 -3.39 14.25 9.34
C ASN A 22 -3.33 14.58 10.86
N GLN A 23 -2.19 14.31 11.48
CA GLN A 23 -1.92 14.53 12.90
C GLN A 23 -0.52 15.08 13.09
N ASP A 24 -0.31 15.84 14.18
CA ASP A 24 1.03 16.26 14.58
C ASP A 24 1.82 15.07 15.16
N PRO A 25 3.19 15.12 15.13
CA PRO A 25 4.03 13.99 15.59
C PRO A 25 3.82 13.60 17.05
N VAL A 26 3.39 14.54 17.88
CA VAL A 26 3.16 14.28 19.32
C VAL A 26 1.84 13.55 19.51
N SER A 27 0.78 14.06 18.90
CA SER A 27 -0.57 13.45 18.95
C SER A 27 -0.61 12.08 18.26
N ALA A 28 0.14 11.91 17.17
CA ALA A 28 0.29 10.64 16.46
C ALA A 28 1.18 9.62 17.21
N GLY A 29 1.77 9.99 18.36
CA GLY A 29 2.66 9.10 19.11
C GLY A 29 3.97 8.77 18.38
N CYS A 30 4.38 9.60 17.43
CA CYS A 30 5.60 9.39 16.65
C CYS A 30 6.88 9.76 17.41
N VAL A 31 6.80 10.54 18.49
CA VAL A 31 7.96 10.99 19.27
C VAL A 31 8.52 9.83 20.11
N ARG A 32 9.78 9.44 19.87
CA ARG A 32 10.49 8.40 20.61
C ARG A 32 11.39 8.98 21.70
N ALA A 33 12.14 10.02 21.35
CA ALA A 33 13.02 10.70 22.32
C ALA A 33 13.09 12.21 22.02
N ILE A 34 13.24 13.00 23.08
CA ILE A 34 13.63 14.41 23.02
C ILE A 34 14.70 14.60 24.09
N ASP A 35 15.94 14.83 23.64
CA ASP A 35 17.09 15.07 24.48
C ASP A 35 17.53 16.52 24.39
N ILE A 36 17.74 17.18 25.55
CA ILE A 36 18.14 18.59 25.62
C ILE A 36 19.37 18.70 26.52
N GLN A 37 20.48 19.17 25.96
CA GLN A 37 21.74 19.36 26.67
C GLN A 37 22.33 20.72 26.34
N GLY A 38 22.35 21.66 27.29
CA GLY A 38 23.02 22.95 27.14
C GLY A 38 22.57 23.76 25.90
N GLY A 39 21.30 23.68 25.52
CA GLY A 39 20.75 24.33 24.33
C GLY A 39 20.86 23.50 23.04
N GLN A 40 21.49 22.35 23.05
CA GLN A 40 21.46 21.37 21.97
C GLN A 40 20.21 20.50 22.13
N VAL A 41 19.39 20.41 21.07
CA VAL A 41 18.16 19.63 21.06
C VAL A 41 18.26 18.51 20.03
N SER A 42 18.05 17.26 20.47
CA SER A 42 17.94 16.10 19.60
C SER A 42 16.54 15.50 19.71
N VAL A 43 15.88 15.30 18.56
CA VAL A 43 14.55 14.70 18.49
C VAL A 43 14.60 13.46 17.62
N GLN A 44 14.06 12.36 18.15
CA GLN A 44 13.91 11.11 17.40
C GLN A 44 12.43 10.83 17.18
N LEU A 45 12.03 10.74 15.92
CA LEU A 45 10.67 10.39 15.50
C LEU A 45 10.66 9.02 14.85
N GLN A 46 9.54 8.33 14.95
CA GLN A 46 9.31 7.06 14.27
C GLN A 46 7.94 7.07 13.59
N LEU A 47 7.93 6.92 12.26
CA LEU A 47 6.72 6.74 11.48
C LEU A 47 6.36 5.25 11.41
N GLY A 48 5.07 4.93 11.53
CA GLY A 48 4.54 3.57 11.46
C GLY A 48 4.35 3.05 10.02
N TYR A 49 4.70 3.83 9.01
CA TYR A 49 4.53 3.51 7.60
C TYR A 49 5.82 3.79 6.80
N ALA A 50 5.93 3.21 5.60
CA ALA A 50 7.07 3.41 4.72
C ALA A 50 7.05 4.83 4.12
N ALA A 51 8.08 5.62 4.39
CA ALA A 51 8.22 7.01 3.99
C ALA A 51 9.70 7.42 3.80
N GLY A 52 10.52 6.52 3.27
CA GLY A 52 11.97 6.70 3.16
C GLY A 52 12.40 7.91 2.36
N LEU A 53 11.67 8.24 1.28
CA LEU A 53 11.93 9.41 0.45
C LEU A 53 11.38 10.72 1.05
N PHE A 54 10.31 10.63 1.83
CA PHE A 54 9.66 11.77 2.47
C PHE A 54 10.37 12.23 3.76
N LYS A 55 10.83 11.30 4.59
CA LYS A 55 11.27 11.53 5.98
C LYS A 55 12.37 12.57 6.10
N ASN A 56 13.34 12.60 5.17
CA ASN A 56 14.50 13.50 5.28
C ASN A 56 14.11 14.96 5.07
N GLY A 57 13.25 15.26 4.09
CA GLY A 57 12.73 16.60 3.86
C GLY A 57 11.91 17.09 5.04
N TRP A 58 11.07 16.21 5.58
CA TRP A 58 10.24 16.56 6.75
C TRP A 58 11.07 16.74 8.02
N ALA A 59 12.08 15.91 8.26
CA ALA A 59 13.04 16.10 9.36
C ALA A 59 13.72 17.47 9.30
N GLN A 60 14.11 17.93 8.12
CA GLN A 60 14.75 19.23 7.94
C GLN A 60 13.80 20.39 8.25
N VAL A 61 12.54 20.30 7.88
CA VAL A 61 11.50 21.30 8.23
C VAL A 61 11.36 21.40 9.75
N LEU A 62 11.19 20.27 10.43
CA LEU A 62 11.07 20.22 11.88
C LEU A 62 12.34 20.70 12.60
N GLN A 63 13.51 20.32 12.09
CA GLN A 63 14.80 20.75 12.62
C GLN A 63 14.96 22.27 12.55
N THR A 64 14.58 22.88 11.43
CA THR A 64 14.60 24.34 11.26
C THR A 64 13.66 25.02 12.24
N ALA A 65 12.45 24.48 12.41
CA ALA A 65 11.46 25.04 13.33
C ALA A 65 11.93 24.99 14.78
N ILE A 66 12.50 23.87 15.23
CA ILE A 66 13.05 23.72 16.59
C ILE A 66 14.27 24.63 16.78
N GLY A 67 15.12 24.77 15.76
CA GLY A 67 16.29 25.64 15.79
C GLY A 67 15.96 27.12 16.02
N ASN A 68 14.75 27.56 15.68
CA ASN A 68 14.26 28.92 15.89
C ASN A 68 13.73 29.21 17.32
N LEU A 69 13.66 28.18 18.18
CA LEU A 69 13.26 28.39 19.57
C LEU A 69 14.32 29.14 20.34
N GLU A 70 13.88 30.08 21.20
CA GLU A 70 14.77 30.81 22.09
C GLU A 70 15.54 29.87 23.01
N GLY A 71 16.86 30.00 23.06
CA GLY A 71 17.76 29.20 23.87
C GLY A 71 18.26 27.90 23.17
N VAL A 72 17.81 27.60 21.94
CA VAL A 72 18.37 26.53 21.12
C VAL A 72 19.64 27.02 20.42
N SER A 73 20.76 26.34 20.64
CA SER A 73 22.04 26.57 19.95
C SER A 73 22.21 25.69 18.72
N SER A 74 21.66 24.47 18.77
CA SER A 74 21.58 23.54 17.64
C SER A 74 20.40 22.59 17.81
N ALA A 75 19.78 22.19 16.68
CA ALA A 75 18.74 21.20 16.65
C ALA A 75 19.10 20.08 15.68
N GLN A 76 18.79 18.86 16.03
CA GLN A 76 18.89 17.68 15.16
C GLN A 76 17.58 16.89 15.25
N VAL A 77 17.01 16.58 14.11
CA VAL A 77 15.81 15.73 14.01
C VAL A 77 16.12 14.52 13.15
N SER A 78 15.89 13.33 13.67
CA SER A 78 15.97 12.07 12.94
C SER A 78 14.59 11.42 12.86
N ILE A 79 14.26 10.86 11.71
CA ILE A 79 12.99 10.16 11.47
C ILE A 79 13.29 8.76 10.95
N ASP A 80 12.82 7.75 11.67
CA ASP A 80 12.86 6.37 11.24
C ASP A 80 11.47 5.89 10.79
N CYS A 81 11.46 4.92 9.88
CA CYS A 81 10.23 4.27 9.42
C CYS A 81 10.26 2.82 9.89
N VAL A 82 9.31 2.44 10.74
CA VAL A 82 9.18 1.07 11.25
C VAL A 82 7.74 0.62 11.06
N VAL A 83 7.52 -0.15 10.01
CA VAL A 83 6.21 -0.70 9.70
C VAL A 83 5.83 -1.74 10.74
N ALA A 84 4.74 -1.51 11.47
CA ALA A 84 4.18 -2.46 12.43
C ALA A 84 3.35 -3.54 11.73
N ALA A 85 3.22 -4.71 12.35
CA ALA A 85 2.32 -5.74 11.88
C ALA A 85 0.87 -5.37 12.24
N HIS A 86 -0.03 -5.47 11.26
CA HIS A 86 -1.47 -5.34 11.52
C HIS A 86 -1.98 -6.46 12.41
N LYS A 87 -2.82 -6.15 13.39
CA LYS A 87 -3.47 -7.17 14.22
C LYS A 87 -4.40 -7.99 13.33
N ALA A 88 -4.14 -9.28 13.25
CA ALA A 88 -4.99 -10.20 12.49
C ALA A 88 -6.44 -10.11 12.98
N GLN A 89 -7.38 -10.20 12.05
CA GLN A 89 -8.80 -10.37 12.41
C GLN A 89 -8.95 -11.62 13.28
N ALA A 90 -9.79 -11.56 14.31
CA ALA A 90 -9.91 -12.59 15.35
C ALA A 90 -10.12 -14.04 14.86
N GLN A 91 -10.49 -14.22 13.58
CA GLN A 91 -10.80 -15.53 12.98
C GLN A 91 -9.77 -15.98 11.93
N VAL A 92 -8.80 -15.16 11.55
CA VAL A 92 -7.81 -15.48 10.52
C VAL A 92 -6.41 -15.36 11.14
N PRO A 93 -5.62 -16.46 11.21
CA PRO A 93 -4.29 -16.40 11.78
C PRO A 93 -3.38 -15.47 10.96
N ALA A 94 -2.57 -14.67 11.66
CA ALA A 94 -1.56 -13.83 11.03
C ALA A 94 -0.54 -14.69 10.28
N MET A 95 -0.03 -14.19 9.17
CA MET A 95 1.09 -14.81 8.47
C MET A 95 2.40 -14.40 9.18
N ALA A 96 3.20 -15.38 9.58
CA ALA A 96 4.38 -15.14 10.42
C ALA A 96 5.42 -14.19 9.76
N ASN A 97 5.54 -14.23 8.43
CA ASN A 97 6.56 -13.49 7.68
C ASN A 97 5.99 -12.33 6.85
N VAL A 98 4.76 -11.91 7.10
CA VAL A 98 4.11 -10.79 6.39
C VAL A 98 3.39 -9.93 7.40
N LYS A 99 3.81 -8.66 7.53
CA LYS A 99 3.22 -7.74 8.49
C LYS A 99 1.84 -7.24 8.06
N ASN A 100 1.73 -6.81 6.80
CA ASN A 100 0.51 -6.19 6.28
C ASN A 100 0.17 -6.73 4.89
N ILE A 101 -1.05 -7.16 4.68
CA ILE A 101 -1.55 -7.60 3.38
C ILE A 101 -2.52 -6.56 2.84
N ILE A 102 -2.25 -6.06 1.63
CA ILE A 102 -3.06 -5.06 0.94
C ILE A 102 -3.73 -5.72 -0.26
N ALA A 103 -5.06 -5.77 -0.28
CA ALA A 103 -5.80 -6.25 -1.44
C ALA A 103 -6.04 -5.10 -2.43
N VAL A 104 -5.57 -5.24 -3.68
CA VAL A 104 -5.91 -4.33 -4.77
C VAL A 104 -7.00 -4.97 -5.60
N ALA A 105 -8.18 -4.36 -5.61
CA ALA A 105 -9.37 -4.94 -6.20
C ALA A 105 -10.08 -3.96 -7.15
N SER A 106 -10.89 -4.51 -8.04
CA SER A 106 -11.75 -3.73 -8.94
C SER A 106 -13.08 -4.42 -9.17
N GLY A 107 -14.13 -3.65 -9.40
CA GLY A 107 -15.46 -4.20 -9.69
C GLY A 107 -15.56 -4.86 -11.07
N LYS A 108 -14.69 -4.49 -12.03
CA LYS A 108 -14.64 -5.06 -13.38
C LYS A 108 -13.20 -5.12 -13.91
N GLY A 109 -12.98 -5.91 -14.97
CA GLY A 109 -11.72 -5.95 -15.72
C GLY A 109 -11.47 -4.70 -16.55
N GLY A 110 -10.19 -4.44 -16.91
CA GLY A 110 -9.79 -3.36 -17.81
C GLY A 110 -9.66 -1.97 -17.19
N VAL A 111 -9.82 -1.82 -15.86
CA VAL A 111 -9.67 -0.52 -15.17
C VAL A 111 -8.22 -0.20 -14.77
N GLY A 112 -7.25 -1.06 -15.08
CA GLY A 112 -5.84 -0.88 -14.75
C GLY A 112 -5.47 -1.32 -13.31
N LYS A 113 -6.25 -2.22 -12.72
CA LYS A 113 -6.01 -2.80 -11.39
C LYS A 113 -4.59 -3.34 -11.22
N SER A 114 -4.17 -4.23 -12.13
CA SER A 114 -2.85 -4.91 -12.06
C SER A 114 -1.68 -3.95 -12.25
N THR A 115 -1.81 -2.96 -13.14
CA THR A 115 -0.83 -1.87 -13.31
C THR A 115 -0.71 -1.03 -12.05
N THR A 116 -1.84 -0.73 -11.41
CA THR A 116 -1.86 -0.01 -10.12
C THR A 116 -1.22 -0.85 -9.02
N ALA A 117 -1.51 -2.14 -8.93
CA ALA A 117 -0.92 -3.06 -7.94
C ALA A 117 0.60 -3.16 -8.11
N ALA A 118 1.10 -3.32 -9.34
CA ALA A 118 2.53 -3.37 -9.64
C ALA A 118 3.26 -2.08 -9.21
N ASN A 119 2.76 -0.92 -9.64
CA ASN A 119 3.37 0.36 -9.30
C ASN A 119 3.25 0.70 -7.81
N LEU A 120 2.15 0.32 -7.13
CA LEU A 120 2.02 0.46 -5.68
C LEU A 120 3.07 -0.38 -4.94
N ALA A 121 3.25 -1.66 -5.31
CA ALA A 121 4.27 -2.52 -4.71
C ALA A 121 5.69 -1.95 -4.90
N LEU A 122 6.01 -1.50 -6.10
CA LEU A 122 7.30 -0.89 -6.41
C LEU A 122 7.51 0.46 -5.69
N ALA A 123 6.47 1.26 -5.56
CA ALA A 123 6.53 2.53 -4.83
C ALA A 123 6.74 2.31 -3.32
N LEU A 124 6.05 1.33 -2.72
CA LEU A 124 6.29 0.93 -1.32
C LEU A 124 7.74 0.46 -1.11
N ALA A 125 8.29 -0.32 -2.05
CA ALA A 125 9.69 -0.76 -1.99
C ALA A 125 10.66 0.43 -2.09
N ARG A 126 10.36 1.42 -2.93
CA ARG A 126 11.16 2.66 -3.03
C ARG A 126 11.09 3.52 -1.75
N GLU A 127 10.00 3.46 -1.02
CA GLU A 127 9.89 4.08 0.31
C GLU A 127 10.63 3.28 1.40
N GLY A 128 11.35 2.23 1.02
CA GLY A 128 12.23 1.46 1.90
C GLY A 128 11.57 0.26 2.59
N ALA A 129 10.37 -0.13 2.21
CA ALA A 129 9.70 -1.32 2.72
C ALA A 129 10.19 -2.60 2.02
N ARG A 130 10.13 -3.73 2.72
CA ARG A 130 10.24 -5.06 2.13
C ARG A 130 8.87 -5.47 1.60
N VAL A 131 8.79 -5.69 0.29
CA VAL A 131 7.50 -5.83 -0.40
C VAL A 131 7.45 -7.11 -1.22
N GLY A 132 6.31 -7.78 -1.16
CA GLY A 132 5.92 -8.84 -2.07
C GLY A 132 4.69 -8.46 -2.87
N ILE A 133 4.52 -9.06 -4.03
CA ILE A 133 3.30 -9.00 -4.82
C ILE A 133 2.85 -10.42 -5.20
N LEU A 134 1.56 -10.69 -4.98
CA LEU A 134 0.90 -11.91 -5.41
C LEU A 134 -0.11 -11.60 -6.49
N ASP A 135 0.07 -12.16 -7.68
CA ASP A 135 -0.91 -12.18 -8.74
C ASP A 135 -1.93 -13.29 -8.47
N ALA A 136 -3.12 -12.89 -8.09
CA ALA A 136 -4.24 -13.79 -7.82
C ALA A 136 -5.25 -13.86 -8.99
N ASP A 137 -4.99 -13.17 -10.11
CA ASP A 137 -5.82 -13.24 -11.31
C ASP A 137 -5.42 -14.44 -12.18
N ILE A 138 -6.11 -15.56 -11.97
CA ILE A 138 -5.81 -16.82 -12.66
C ILE A 138 -6.15 -16.77 -14.13
N TYR A 139 -7.19 -16.02 -14.50
CA TYR A 139 -7.69 -15.99 -15.87
C TYR A 139 -6.94 -15.00 -16.77
N GLY A 140 -6.22 -14.04 -16.15
CA GLY A 140 -5.44 -13.04 -16.87
C GLY A 140 -4.21 -12.62 -16.07
N PRO A 141 -3.34 -13.57 -15.68
CA PRO A 141 -2.16 -13.24 -14.88
C PRO A 141 -1.24 -12.32 -15.66
N SER A 142 -0.84 -11.23 -15.04
CA SER A 142 -0.09 -10.16 -15.71
C SER A 142 1.18 -9.72 -14.98
N GLN A 143 1.31 -10.03 -13.68
CA GLN A 143 2.43 -9.53 -12.89
C GLN A 143 3.78 -10.07 -13.36
N GLY A 144 3.84 -11.31 -13.88
CA GLY A 144 5.07 -11.87 -14.45
C GLY A 144 5.61 -11.01 -15.60
N VAL A 145 4.75 -10.61 -16.54
CA VAL A 145 5.09 -9.74 -17.67
C VAL A 145 5.48 -8.35 -17.16
N MET A 146 4.66 -7.76 -16.28
CA MET A 146 4.89 -6.40 -15.76
C MET A 146 6.21 -6.27 -14.98
N PHE A 147 6.66 -7.36 -14.34
CA PHE A 147 7.94 -7.39 -13.64
C PHE A 147 9.11 -7.89 -14.51
N GLY A 148 8.90 -8.11 -15.80
CA GLY A 148 9.95 -8.55 -16.74
C GLY A 148 10.47 -9.95 -16.46
N ILE A 149 9.65 -10.79 -15.82
CA ILE A 149 9.98 -12.19 -15.55
C ILE A 149 9.76 -13.00 -16.83
N ALA A 150 10.79 -13.71 -17.26
CA ALA A 150 10.74 -14.46 -18.51
C ALA A 150 9.62 -15.52 -18.47
N GLU A 151 8.94 -15.69 -19.61
CA GLU A 151 7.93 -16.75 -19.79
C GLU A 151 8.49 -18.12 -19.47
N GLY A 152 7.71 -19.00 -18.84
CA GLY A 152 8.12 -20.31 -18.40
C GLY A 152 9.01 -20.34 -17.15
N THR A 153 9.32 -19.17 -16.54
CA THR A 153 10.03 -19.14 -15.26
C THR A 153 9.18 -19.78 -14.16
N ARG A 154 9.78 -20.69 -13.39
CA ARG A 154 9.12 -21.39 -12.28
C ARG A 154 9.79 -21.09 -10.95
N PRO A 155 9.02 -20.96 -9.85
CA PRO A 155 9.59 -20.82 -8.52
C PRO A 155 10.32 -22.10 -8.12
N GLN A 156 11.43 -21.95 -7.42
CA GLN A 156 12.08 -23.08 -6.77
C GLN A 156 11.20 -23.58 -5.63
N ILE A 157 11.25 -24.89 -5.37
CA ILE A 157 10.55 -25.50 -4.24
C ILE A 157 11.59 -25.84 -3.17
N ARG A 158 11.45 -25.24 -1.98
CA ARG A 158 12.26 -25.52 -0.80
C ARG A 158 11.53 -26.51 0.11
N ASP A 159 12.26 -27.50 0.62
CA ASP A 159 11.76 -28.52 1.56
C ASP A 159 10.51 -29.27 1.05
N GLN A 160 10.39 -29.43 -0.27
CA GLN A 160 9.24 -30.06 -0.95
C GLN A 160 7.87 -29.44 -0.62
N LYS A 161 7.85 -28.25 -0.05
CA LYS A 161 6.65 -27.61 0.46
C LYS A 161 6.53 -26.13 0.10
N TRP A 162 7.66 -25.38 0.13
CA TRP A 162 7.63 -23.93 0.07
C TRP A 162 8.04 -23.43 -1.31
N PHE A 163 7.22 -22.61 -1.93
CA PHE A 163 7.57 -21.88 -3.13
C PHE A 163 8.49 -20.71 -2.79
N VAL A 164 9.65 -20.63 -3.41
CA VAL A 164 10.55 -19.49 -3.27
C VAL A 164 10.11 -18.40 -4.25
N PRO A 165 9.70 -17.20 -3.79
CA PRO A 165 9.24 -16.14 -4.69
C PRO A 165 10.36 -15.69 -5.62
N ILE A 166 9.99 -15.23 -6.82
CA ILE A 166 10.93 -14.69 -7.79
C ILE A 166 11.21 -13.23 -7.43
N LYS A 167 12.49 -12.85 -7.35
CA LYS A 167 12.87 -11.45 -7.03
C LYS A 167 13.04 -10.66 -8.33
N ALA A 168 12.26 -9.60 -8.47
CA ALA A 168 12.33 -8.66 -9.58
C ALA A 168 12.18 -7.21 -9.08
N HIS A 169 13.05 -6.32 -9.53
CA HIS A 169 13.06 -4.90 -9.15
C HIS A 169 13.00 -4.64 -7.62
N GLY A 170 13.60 -5.51 -6.81
CA GLY A 170 13.61 -5.38 -5.35
C GLY A 170 12.30 -5.85 -4.66
N VAL A 171 11.35 -6.42 -5.40
CA VAL A 171 10.09 -6.97 -4.91
C VAL A 171 10.08 -8.49 -5.08
N GLU A 172 9.46 -9.20 -4.14
CA GLU A 172 9.19 -10.64 -4.25
C GLU A 172 7.89 -10.87 -5.01
N VAL A 173 7.96 -11.59 -6.12
CA VAL A 173 6.85 -11.79 -7.04
C VAL A 173 6.42 -13.25 -7.05
N MET A 174 5.13 -13.49 -6.88
CA MET A 174 4.50 -14.80 -7.06
C MET A 174 3.24 -14.66 -7.91
N SER A 175 3.03 -15.61 -8.83
CA SER A 175 1.85 -15.63 -9.70
C SER A 175 1.39 -17.06 -9.93
N MET A 176 0.10 -17.23 -10.11
CA MET A 176 -0.47 -18.50 -10.59
C MET A 176 0.10 -18.92 -11.93
N ALA A 177 0.47 -17.98 -12.81
CA ALA A 177 1.12 -18.26 -14.08
C ALA A 177 2.42 -19.07 -13.93
N PHE A 178 3.13 -18.93 -12.82
CA PHE A 178 4.39 -19.66 -12.59
C PHE A 178 4.19 -21.14 -12.24
N LEU A 179 2.96 -21.55 -11.93
CA LEU A 179 2.59 -22.91 -11.56
C LEU A 179 1.84 -23.66 -12.66
N THR A 180 1.37 -22.95 -13.69
CA THR A 180 0.63 -23.53 -14.81
C THR A 180 1.51 -23.73 -16.03
N ASP A 181 1.22 -24.76 -16.82
CA ASP A 181 1.82 -24.95 -18.15
C ASP A 181 0.88 -24.33 -19.19
N ASP A 182 1.37 -23.44 -20.02
CA ASP A 182 0.60 -22.81 -21.11
C ASP A 182 0.06 -23.84 -22.13
N ASN A 183 0.64 -25.03 -22.17
CA ASN A 183 0.29 -26.10 -23.08
C ASN A 183 -0.80 -27.05 -22.55
N THR A 184 -1.23 -26.89 -21.29
CA THR A 184 -2.27 -27.77 -20.72
C THR A 184 -3.45 -26.90 -20.29
N PRO A 185 -4.56 -26.86 -21.06
CA PRO A 185 -5.74 -26.12 -20.65
C PRO A 185 -6.33 -26.77 -19.40
N MET A 186 -5.93 -26.27 -18.23
CA MET A 186 -6.55 -26.68 -16.97
C MET A 186 -7.91 -25.99 -16.85
N VAL A 187 -8.97 -26.79 -16.83
CA VAL A 187 -10.32 -26.29 -16.56
C VAL A 187 -10.41 -26.00 -15.07
N TRP A 188 -10.01 -24.81 -14.66
CA TRP A 188 -10.12 -24.35 -13.29
C TRP A 188 -11.59 -24.17 -12.89
N ARG A 189 -12.04 -24.93 -11.90
CA ARG A 189 -13.36 -24.70 -11.27
C ARG A 189 -13.17 -23.89 -10.00
N GLY A 190 -14.15 -23.00 -9.66
CA GLY A 190 -14.05 -22.04 -8.57
C GLY A 190 -13.43 -22.57 -7.26
N PRO A 191 -13.86 -23.70 -6.68
CA PRO A 191 -13.28 -24.22 -5.45
C PRO A 191 -11.80 -24.64 -5.57
N MET A 192 -11.38 -25.17 -6.74
CA MET A 192 -9.98 -25.51 -7.01
C MET A 192 -9.10 -24.26 -7.10
N VAL A 193 -9.61 -23.22 -7.75
CA VAL A 193 -8.98 -21.92 -7.87
C VAL A 193 -8.71 -21.32 -6.48
N SER A 194 -9.73 -21.24 -5.66
CA SER A 194 -9.62 -20.69 -4.31
C SER A 194 -8.62 -21.47 -3.44
N GLY A 195 -8.61 -22.81 -3.57
CA GLY A 195 -7.64 -23.67 -2.87
C GLY A 195 -6.19 -23.42 -3.32
N ALA A 196 -5.96 -23.33 -4.62
CA ALA A 196 -4.63 -23.06 -5.18
C ALA A 196 -4.12 -21.66 -4.79
N LEU A 197 -4.97 -20.64 -4.82
CA LEU A 197 -4.60 -19.30 -4.38
C LEU A 197 -4.25 -19.23 -2.88
N LEU A 198 -5.05 -19.89 -2.03
CA LEU A 198 -4.73 -19.98 -0.60
C LEU A 198 -3.39 -20.71 -0.38
N GLN A 199 -3.13 -21.75 -1.14
CA GLN A 199 -1.85 -22.45 -1.10
C GLN A 199 -0.70 -21.52 -1.51
N LEU A 200 -0.84 -20.74 -2.57
CA LEU A 200 0.16 -19.74 -2.97
C LEU A 200 0.40 -18.69 -1.89
N VAL A 201 -0.64 -18.14 -1.30
CA VAL A 201 -0.48 -17.17 -0.20
C VAL A 201 0.28 -17.79 0.97
N THR A 202 -0.12 -19.00 1.39
CA THR A 202 0.36 -19.62 2.64
C THR A 202 1.62 -20.45 2.50
N GLN A 203 1.92 -20.96 1.30
CA GLN A 203 3.10 -21.79 1.02
C GLN A 203 4.20 -21.05 0.24
N THR A 204 4.06 -19.78 -0.02
CA THR A 204 5.18 -18.97 -0.49
C THR A 204 6.07 -18.60 0.68
N ALA A 205 7.37 -18.84 0.54
CA ALA A 205 8.38 -18.53 1.54
C ALA A 205 8.77 -17.04 1.46
N TRP A 206 7.84 -16.17 1.83
CA TRP A 206 8.06 -14.72 1.90
C TRP A 206 9.18 -14.37 2.90
N ASP A 207 10.03 -13.40 2.57
CA ASP A 207 11.22 -13.03 3.34
C ASP A 207 10.93 -11.83 4.26
N ASP A 208 10.14 -12.06 5.34
CA ASP A 208 9.81 -11.07 6.38
C ASP A 208 9.33 -9.71 5.81
N LEU A 209 8.25 -9.76 5.05
CA LEU A 209 7.70 -8.61 4.34
C LEU A 209 7.03 -7.59 5.26
N ASP A 210 7.23 -6.31 4.97
CA ASP A 210 6.45 -5.22 5.56
C ASP A 210 5.05 -5.14 4.91
N TYR A 211 4.99 -5.36 3.59
CA TYR A 211 3.74 -5.36 2.82
C TYR A 211 3.72 -6.49 1.79
N LEU A 212 2.58 -7.18 1.70
CA LEU A 212 2.24 -8.07 0.59
C LEU A 212 1.06 -7.46 -0.17
N VAL A 213 1.27 -7.06 -1.40
CA VAL A 213 0.21 -6.57 -2.29
C VAL A 213 -0.40 -7.77 -3.02
N ILE A 214 -1.70 -7.96 -2.91
CA ILE A 214 -2.44 -8.98 -3.64
C ILE A 214 -3.20 -8.32 -4.79
N ASP A 215 -2.81 -8.62 -6.01
CA ASP A 215 -3.54 -8.27 -7.22
C ASP A 215 -4.72 -9.22 -7.37
N MET A 216 -5.91 -8.79 -6.93
CA MET A 216 -7.12 -9.62 -6.87
C MET A 216 -7.68 -9.90 -8.26
N PRO A 217 -8.39 -11.01 -8.49
CA PRO A 217 -9.18 -11.17 -9.72
C PRO A 217 -10.19 -10.03 -9.88
N PRO A 218 -10.62 -9.65 -11.09
CA PRO A 218 -11.65 -8.64 -11.27
C PRO A 218 -13.04 -9.11 -10.83
N GLY A 219 -13.88 -8.17 -10.40
CA GLY A 219 -15.27 -8.46 -9.98
C GLY A 219 -15.43 -8.65 -8.48
N THR A 220 -16.54 -9.28 -8.08
CA THR A 220 -16.95 -9.49 -6.67
C THR A 220 -17.47 -10.91 -6.44
N GLY A 221 -16.90 -11.88 -7.13
CA GLY A 221 -17.33 -13.28 -7.09
C GLY A 221 -16.75 -14.08 -5.91
N ASP A 222 -17.01 -15.40 -5.92
CA ASP A 222 -16.65 -16.30 -4.83
C ASP A 222 -15.15 -16.38 -4.55
N ILE A 223 -14.31 -16.20 -5.57
CA ILE A 223 -12.85 -16.24 -5.41
C ILE A 223 -12.36 -15.06 -4.57
N GLN A 224 -12.81 -13.84 -4.90
CA GLN A 224 -12.49 -12.62 -4.15
C GLN A 224 -12.98 -12.72 -2.71
N LEU A 225 -14.22 -13.19 -2.54
CA LEU A 225 -14.82 -13.37 -1.22
C LEU A 225 -14.04 -14.39 -0.38
N THR A 226 -13.67 -15.52 -0.98
CA THR A 226 -12.88 -16.57 -0.30
C THR A 226 -11.51 -16.06 0.13
N LEU A 227 -10.79 -15.36 -0.76
CA LEU A 227 -9.50 -14.76 -0.41
C LEU A 227 -9.65 -13.75 0.73
N ALA A 228 -10.63 -12.85 0.62
CA ALA A 228 -10.90 -11.85 1.64
C ALA A 228 -11.24 -12.45 3.01
N GLN A 229 -11.88 -13.62 3.05
CA GLN A 229 -12.25 -14.29 4.31
C GLN A 229 -11.14 -15.18 4.89
N LYS A 230 -10.18 -15.63 4.07
CA LYS A 230 -9.18 -16.63 4.47
C LYS A 230 -7.78 -16.05 4.62
N VAL A 231 -7.54 -14.86 4.11
CA VAL A 231 -6.26 -14.15 4.18
C VAL A 231 -6.39 -12.98 5.16
N PRO A 232 -5.42 -12.74 6.06
CA PRO A 232 -5.47 -11.65 7.04
C PRO A 232 -5.19 -10.30 6.37
N VAL A 233 -6.15 -9.82 5.57
CA VAL A 233 -6.01 -8.56 4.81
C VAL A 233 -6.11 -7.37 5.76
N ALA A 234 -5.08 -6.52 5.79
CA ALA A 234 -5.03 -5.29 6.56
C ALA A 234 -5.97 -4.21 6.01
N GLY A 235 -6.14 -4.18 4.69
CA GLY A 235 -7.07 -3.27 4.03
C GLY A 235 -7.09 -3.44 2.52
N SER A 236 -8.06 -2.84 1.87
CA SER A 236 -8.27 -2.92 0.43
C SER A 236 -8.18 -1.57 -0.25
N VAL A 237 -7.61 -1.54 -1.46
CA VAL A 237 -7.59 -0.40 -2.37
C VAL A 237 -8.49 -0.73 -3.55
N ILE A 238 -9.48 0.11 -3.83
CA ILE A 238 -10.44 -0.10 -4.91
C ILE A 238 -10.04 0.72 -6.13
N VAL A 239 -9.72 0.06 -7.23
CA VAL A 239 -9.35 0.71 -8.49
C VAL A 239 -10.58 0.80 -9.40
N THR A 240 -10.84 1.98 -9.92
CA THR A 240 -11.94 2.26 -10.85
C THR A 240 -11.52 3.25 -11.93
N THR A 241 -12.38 3.51 -12.89
CA THR A 241 -12.28 4.62 -13.86
C THR A 241 -13.47 5.55 -13.67
N PRO A 242 -13.45 6.80 -14.20
CA PRO A 242 -14.53 7.77 -14.00
C PRO A 242 -15.89 7.36 -14.59
N GLN A 243 -15.94 6.36 -15.47
CA GLN A 243 -17.13 5.89 -16.15
C GLN A 243 -18.20 5.37 -15.17
N ASP A 244 -19.46 5.76 -15.36
CA ASP A 244 -20.57 5.36 -14.49
C ASP A 244 -20.70 3.84 -14.29
N LEU A 245 -20.51 3.04 -15.34
CA LEU A 245 -20.55 1.58 -15.24
C LEU A 245 -19.41 1.02 -14.39
N ALA A 246 -18.21 1.61 -14.47
CA ALA A 246 -17.08 1.21 -13.62
C ALA A 246 -17.33 1.56 -12.16
N LEU A 247 -17.89 2.75 -11.91
CA LEU A 247 -18.25 3.20 -10.57
C LEU A 247 -19.35 2.32 -9.94
N LEU A 248 -20.34 1.89 -10.74
CA LEU A 248 -21.39 0.98 -10.28
C LEU A 248 -20.79 -0.36 -9.78
N ASP A 249 -19.83 -0.91 -10.52
CA ASP A 249 -19.17 -2.15 -10.14
C ASP A 249 -18.16 -1.94 -8.97
N ALA A 250 -17.49 -0.79 -8.92
CA ALA A 250 -16.61 -0.43 -7.80
C ALA A 250 -17.38 -0.34 -6.47
N ARG A 251 -18.64 0.16 -6.49
CA ARG A 251 -19.55 0.13 -5.31
C ARG A 251 -19.74 -1.28 -4.77
N LYS A 252 -19.96 -2.26 -5.65
CA LYS A 252 -20.09 -3.67 -5.24
C LYS A 252 -18.80 -4.18 -4.59
N GLY A 253 -17.63 -3.75 -5.10
CA GLY A 253 -16.33 -4.05 -4.49
C GLY A 253 -16.20 -3.51 -3.08
N VAL A 254 -16.54 -2.24 -2.86
CA VAL A 254 -16.56 -1.61 -1.53
C VAL A 254 -17.48 -2.37 -0.57
N GLU A 255 -18.71 -2.66 -1.01
CA GLU A 255 -19.68 -3.39 -0.19
C GLU A 255 -19.25 -4.82 0.13
N MET A 256 -18.57 -5.50 -0.80
CA MET A 256 -18.00 -6.83 -0.55
C MET A 256 -16.99 -6.81 0.59
N PHE A 257 -16.01 -5.88 0.56
CA PHE A 257 -14.99 -5.79 1.62
C PHE A 257 -15.60 -5.40 2.96
N ARG A 258 -16.57 -4.50 2.98
CA ARG A 258 -17.32 -4.14 4.20
C ARG A 258 -18.03 -5.33 4.83
N LYS A 259 -18.70 -6.16 4.00
CA LYS A 259 -19.41 -7.37 4.48
C LYS A 259 -18.50 -8.40 5.15
N VAL A 260 -17.23 -8.44 4.77
CA VAL A 260 -16.22 -9.33 5.37
C VAL A 260 -15.34 -8.63 6.39
N ASN A 261 -15.73 -7.43 6.82
CA ASN A 261 -15.01 -6.61 7.80
C ASN A 261 -13.56 -6.30 7.43
N ILE A 262 -13.27 -6.14 6.15
CA ILE A 262 -11.99 -5.64 5.67
C ILE A 262 -12.15 -4.15 5.40
N PRO A 263 -11.30 -3.30 6.01
CA PRO A 263 -11.32 -1.88 5.77
C PRO A 263 -11.03 -1.54 4.30
N VAL A 264 -11.77 -0.58 3.75
CA VAL A 264 -11.43 0.04 2.46
C VAL A 264 -10.55 1.24 2.76
N LEU A 265 -9.26 1.15 2.41
CA LEU A 265 -8.26 2.20 2.63
C LEU A 265 -8.57 3.44 1.79
N GLY A 266 -9.15 3.21 0.61
CA GLY A 266 -9.62 4.25 -0.28
C GLY A 266 -9.80 3.78 -1.72
N VAL A 267 -10.06 4.76 -2.59
CA VAL A 267 -10.33 4.57 -4.02
C VAL A 267 -9.16 5.15 -4.82
N VAL A 268 -8.76 4.47 -5.88
CA VAL A 268 -7.87 4.98 -6.93
C VAL A 268 -8.69 5.15 -8.20
N GLU A 269 -8.79 6.38 -8.68
CA GLU A 269 -9.39 6.70 -9.97
C GLU A 269 -8.32 6.63 -11.05
N ASN A 270 -8.32 5.57 -11.83
CA ASN A 270 -7.41 5.42 -12.96
C ASN A 270 -8.04 5.99 -14.24
N MET A 271 -7.18 6.38 -15.19
CA MET A 271 -7.61 6.99 -16.46
C MET A 271 -8.44 8.26 -16.24
N ALA A 272 -8.16 9.00 -15.18
CA ALA A 272 -8.90 10.21 -14.79
C ALA A 272 -8.76 11.35 -15.81
N VAL A 273 -7.58 11.49 -16.40
CA VAL A 273 -7.26 12.52 -17.39
C VAL A 273 -6.31 11.98 -18.44
N HIS A 274 -6.50 12.33 -19.68
CA HIS A 274 -5.54 12.14 -20.76
C HIS A 274 -4.82 13.47 -21.04
N ILE A 275 -3.49 13.45 -21.04
CA ILE A 275 -2.68 14.60 -21.42
C ILE A 275 -2.10 14.32 -22.80
N CYS A 276 -2.50 15.14 -23.78
CA CYS A 276 -2.02 15.01 -25.14
C CYS A 276 -0.50 15.22 -25.21
N SER A 277 0.23 14.23 -25.72
CA SER A 277 1.69 14.28 -25.82
C SER A 277 2.21 15.33 -26.81
N ASN A 278 1.35 15.81 -27.72
CA ASN A 278 1.72 16.79 -28.75
C ASN A 278 1.52 18.26 -28.28
N CYS A 279 0.41 18.55 -27.58
CA CYS A 279 0.07 19.94 -27.23
C CYS A 279 -0.13 20.17 -25.73
N GLY A 280 -0.05 19.14 -24.89
CA GLY A 280 -0.24 19.25 -23.43
C GLY A 280 -1.69 19.46 -23.00
N HIS A 281 -2.66 19.45 -23.94
CA HIS A 281 -4.09 19.59 -23.59
C HIS A 281 -4.55 18.44 -22.71
N ALA A 282 -5.18 18.78 -21.57
CA ALA A 282 -5.74 17.80 -20.65
C ALA A 282 -7.23 17.58 -20.98
N GLU A 283 -7.62 16.33 -21.16
CA GLU A 283 -8.97 15.92 -21.53
C GLU A 283 -9.47 14.77 -20.68
N HIS A 284 -10.71 14.88 -20.18
CA HIS A 284 -11.38 13.85 -19.37
C HIS A 284 -12.19 12.90 -20.26
N LEU A 285 -11.50 11.99 -20.96
CA LEU A 285 -12.11 11.08 -21.96
C LEU A 285 -13.21 10.18 -21.38
N PHE A 286 -13.14 9.86 -20.11
CA PHE A 286 -14.05 8.93 -19.42
C PHE A 286 -14.96 9.62 -18.39
N GLY A 287 -14.99 10.96 -18.36
CA GLY A 287 -15.69 11.75 -17.36
C GLY A 287 -14.77 12.25 -16.26
N GLU A 288 -15.31 13.00 -15.33
CA GLU A 288 -14.56 13.70 -14.28
C GLU A 288 -15.16 13.48 -12.89
N GLY A 289 -14.31 13.31 -11.87
CA GLY A 289 -14.71 13.28 -10.47
C GLY A 289 -15.55 12.07 -10.04
N GLY A 290 -15.54 10.99 -10.82
CA GLY A 290 -16.29 9.78 -10.48
C GLY A 290 -15.76 9.09 -9.25
N GLY A 291 -14.43 8.99 -9.12
CA GLY A 291 -13.76 8.42 -7.95
C GLY A 291 -13.99 9.24 -6.68
N GLU A 292 -13.98 10.56 -6.76
CA GLU A 292 -14.28 11.45 -5.64
C GLU A 292 -15.73 11.30 -5.15
N LYS A 293 -16.69 11.22 -6.08
CA LYS A 293 -18.11 10.94 -5.75
C LYS A 293 -18.26 9.60 -5.04
N LEU A 294 -17.58 8.56 -5.53
CA LEU A 294 -17.60 7.24 -4.90
C LEU A 294 -16.98 7.28 -3.51
N ALA A 295 -15.83 7.89 -3.36
CA ALA A 295 -15.13 8.04 -2.10
C ALA A 295 -15.99 8.77 -1.06
N SER A 296 -16.55 9.91 -1.43
CA SER A 296 -17.46 10.70 -0.59
C SER A 296 -18.71 9.91 -0.19
N GLN A 297 -19.34 9.18 -1.13
CA GLN A 297 -20.54 8.39 -0.85
C GLN A 297 -20.29 7.30 0.21
N TYR A 298 -19.11 6.73 0.23
CA TYR A 298 -18.74 5.65 1.15
C TYR A 298 -17.92 6.13 2.35
N GLY A 299 -17.64 7.42 2.47
CA GLY A 299 -16.83 7.97 3.56
C GLY A 299 -15.41 7.38 3.61
N VAL A 300 -14.82 7.17 2.43
CA VAL A 300 -13.43 6.75 2.23
C VAL A 300 -12.68 7.80 1.43
N ASP A 301 -11.35 7.73 1.38
CA ASP A 301 -10.56 8.72 0.65
C ASP A 301 -10.39 8.37 -0.83
N LEU A 302 -10.29 9.39 -1.67
CA LEU A 302 -9.69 9.27 -2.99
C LEU A 302 -8.15 9.32 -2.80
N LEU A 303 -7.49 8.17 -2.94
CA LEU A 303 -6.05 8.04 -2.69
C LEU A 303 -5.20 8.58 -3.83
N ALA A 304 -5.67 8.43 -5.07
CA ALA A 304 -4.97 8.93 -6.25
C ALA A 304 -5.91 9.05 -7.44
N SER A 305 -5.59 10.01 -8.33
CA SER A 305 -6.12 10.12 -9.68
C SER A 305 -4.97 9.93 -10.68
N LEU A 306 -4.99 8.80 -11.40
CA LEU A 306 -3.93 8.40 -12.31
C LEU A 306 -4.28 8.78 -13.74
N PRO A 307 -3.33 9.25 -14.56
CA PRO A 307 -3.60 9.62 -15.93
C PRO A 307 -3.76 8.38 -16.83
N LEU A 308 -4.51 8.55 -17.92
CA LEU A 308 -4.44 7.66 -19.07
C LEU A 308 -3.21 8.03 -19.90
N SER A 309 -2.20 7.16 -19.88
CA SER A 309 -0.92 7.40 -20.55
C SER A 309 -0.44 6.17 -21.31
N MET A 310 -0.02 6.36 -22.56
CA MET A 310 0.65 5.33 -23.34
C MET A 310 1.93 4.85 -22.67
N LEU A 311 2.67 5.78 -22.05
CA LEU A 311 3.93 5.49 -21.39
C LEU A 311 3.77 4.48 -20.26
N ILE A 312 2.72 4.62 -19.41
CA ILE A 312 2.44 3.65 -18.34
C ILE A 312 2.24 2.25 -18.92
N ARG A 313 1.48 2.13 -20.02
CA ARG A 313 1.24 0.85 -20.69
C ARG A 313 2.54 0.28 -21.27
N GLU A 314 3.28 1.06 -22.04
CA GLU A 314 4.52 0.60 -22.68
C GLU A 314 5.57 0.16 -21.68
N GLN A 315 5.72 0.89 -20.58
CA GLN A 315 6.65 0.55 -19.51
C GLN A 315 6.25 -0.75 -18.79
N ALA A 316 4.94 -0.94 -18.53
CA ALA A 316 4.42 -2.17 -17.94
C ALA A 316 4.60 -3.37 -18.90
N ASP A 317 4.27 -3.22 -20.18
CA ASP A 317 4.44 -4.25 -21.21
C ASP A 317 5.93 -4.65 -21.42
N ASN A 318 6.84 -3.69 -21.18
CA ASN A 318 8.30 -3.92 -21.28
C ASN A 318 8.92 -4.44 -19.95
N GLY A 319 8.11 -4.80 -18.97
CA GLY A 319 8.58 -5.38 -17.70
C GLY A 319 9.28 -4.39 -16.76
N LYS A 320 9.06 -3.09 -16.97
CA LYS A 320 9.61 -2.01 -16.13
C LYS A 320 8.52 -0.97 -15.85
N PRO A 321 7.60 -1.22 -14.90
CA PRO A 321 6.55 -0.27 -14.57
C PRO A 321 7.10 1.12 -14.22
N THR A 322 6.28 2.15 -14.36
CA THR A 322 6.66 3.57 -14.27
C THR A 322 7.44 3.92 -13.00
N ALA A 323 7.08 3.32 -11.86
CA ALA A 323 7.79 3.53 -10.59
C ALA A 323 9.27 3.15 -10.66
N ILE A 324 9.67 2.29 -11.62
CA ILE A 324 11.07 1.87 -11.85
C ILE A 324 11.64 2.49 -13.13
N ALA A 325 10.85 2.56 -14.21
CA ALA A 325 11.34 3.06 -15.50
C ALA A 325 11.68 4.57 -15.43
N GLU A 326 10.82 5.35 -14.78
CA GLU A 326 10.97 6.80 -14.64
C GLU A 326 10.65 7.25 -13.20
N PRO A 327 11.50 6.91 -12.24
CA PRO A 327 11.23 7.08 -10.82
C PRO A 327 11.02 8.52 -10.36
N GLU A 328 11.51 9.50 -11.13
CA GLU A 328 11.39 10.94 -10.82
C GLU A 328 10.30 11.62 -11.67
N SER A 329 9.54 10.87 -12.47
CA SER A 329 8.44 11.41 -13.25
C SER A 329 7.25 11.81 -12.36
N GLN A 330 6.42 12.74 -12.84
CA GLN A 330 5.20 13.13 -12.12
C GLN A 330 4.27 11.94 -11.86
N ILE A 331 4.20 11.00 -12.78
CA ILE A 331 3.38 9.79 -12.63
C ILE A 331 3.95 8.90 -11.51
N ALA A 332 5.27 8.70 -11.46
CA ALA A 332 5.91 7.94 -10.39
C ALA A 332 5.71 8.61 -9.02
N MET A 333 5.73 9.95 -8.97
CA MET A 333 5.43 10.69 -7.73
C MET A 333 4.00 10.45 -7.25
N VAL A 334 3.01 10.33 -8.14
CA VAL A 334 1.62 9.98 -7.75
C VAL A 334 1.56 8.58 -7.14
N TYR A 335 2.31 7.60 -7.69
CA TYR A 335 2.39 6.27 -7.09
C TYR A 335 3.13 6.26 -5.74
N GLN A 336 4.16 7.09 -5.55
CA GLN A 336 4.83 7.26 -4.26
C GLN A 336 3.87 7.86 -3.22
N GLU A 337 3.11 8.87 -3.61
CA GLU A 337 2.08 9.48 -2.79
C GLU A 337 1.02 8.45 -2.38
N LEU A 338 0.52 7.65 -3.34
CA LEU A 338 -0.40 6.55 -3.10
C LEU A 338 0.19 5.54 -2.09
N ALA A 339 1.46 5.17 -2.22
CA ALA A 339 2.11 4.23 -1.32
C ALA A 339 2.16 4.73 0.13
N ARG A 340 2.51 6.01 0.34
CA ARG A 340 2.53 6.65 1.66
C ARG A 340 1.13 6.72 2.26
N GLN A 341 0.14 7.13 1.47
CA GLN A 341 -1.25 7.21 1.91
C GLN A 341 -1.77 5.83 2.33
N VAL A 342 -1.55 4.79 1.52
CA VAL A 342 -1.95 3.41 1.84
C VAL A 342 -1.30 2.95 3.15
N GLY A 343 0.01 3.16 3.32
CA GLY A 343 0.72 2.81 4.55
C GLY A 343 0.18 3.56 5.78
N ALA A 344 -0.03 4.86 5.66
CA ALA A 344 -0.56 5.69 6.74
C ALA A 344 -2.00 5.32 7.11
N ARG A 345 -2.86 4.97 6.13
CA ARG A 345 -4.25 4.52 6.42
C ARG A 345 -4.28 3.22 7.21
N ILE A 346 -3.36 2.29 6.98
CA ILE A 346 -3.24 1.07 7.80
C ILE A 346 -2.94 1.44 9.25
N VAL A 347 -1.99 2.36 9.49
CA VAL A 347 -1.64 2.84 10.84
C VAL A 347 -2.83 3.49 11.54
N LEU A 348 -3.56 4.37 10.85
CA LEU A 348 -4.72 5.08 11.40
C LEU A 348 -5.87 4.14 11.78
N GLN A 349 -6.09 3.09 11.00
CA GLN A 349 -7.12 2.08 11.31
C GLN A 349 -6.78 1.28 12.56
N GLU A 350 -5.51 0.95 12.75
CA GLU A 350 -5.06 0.25 13.95
C GLU A 350 -5.22 1.10 15.20
N ALA A 351 -4.94 2.40 15.11
CA ALA A 351 -5.15 3.35 16.21
C ALA A 351 -6.63 3.57 16.55
N ALA A 352 -7.55 3.44 15.58
CA ALA A 352 -8.98 3.58 15.76
C ALA A 352 -9.67 2.30 16.28
N ALA A 353 -9.00 1.14 16.26
CA ALA A 353 -9.56 -0.10 16.76
C ALA A 353 -9.73 -0.01 18.29
N PRO A 354 -10.94 -0.33 18.85
CA PRO A 354 -11.14 -0.29 20.28
C PRO A 354 -10.16 -1.25 20.98
N ALA A 355 -9.44 -0.75 22.00
CA ALA A 355 -8.58 -1.59 22.82
C ALA A 355 -9.43 -2.71 23.42
N MET A 356 -9.11 -3.97 23.13
CA MET A 356 -9.77 -5.08 23.79
C MET A 356 -9.54 -4.97 25.30
N PRO A 357 -10.58 -5.04 26.14
CA PRO A 357 -10.37 -5.06 27.58
C PRO A 357 -9.56 -6.30 27.95
N SER A 358 -8.40 -6.09 28.57
CA SER A 358 -7.63 -7.17 29.18
C SER A 358 -8.37 -7.65 30.41
N ILE A 359 -8.99 -8.83 30.34
CA ILE A 359 -9.54 -9.49 31.53
C ILE A 359 -8.36 -10.09 32.28
N THR A 360 -7.90 -9.42 33.33
CA THR A 360 -7.01 -9.99 34.34
C THR A 360 -7.89 -10.82 35.26
N ILE A 361 -7.78 -12.14 35.19
CA ILE A 361 -8.34 -13.04 36.20
C ILE A 361 -7.34 -13.01 37.36
N SER A 362 -7.66 -12.30 38.46
CA SER A 362 -6.99 -12.47 39.74
C SER A 362 -7.57 -13.72 40.39
N GLU A 363 -6.76 -14.74 40.57
CA GLU A 363 -7.04 -15.85 41.49
C GLU A 363 -6.82 -15.31 42.92
N ASP A 364 -7.93 -15.08 43.65
CA ASP A 364 -7.96 -14.95 45.11
C ASP A 364 -8.11 -16.33 45.76
#